data_b1d44d055f3b5fd5db9c1d93481aadad
#
_entry.id   b1d44d055f3b5fd5db9c1d93481aadad
#
_cell.length_a   1.000
_cell.length_b   1.000
_cell.length_c   1.000
_cell.angle_alpha   90.00
_cell.angle_beta   90.00
_cell.angle_gamma   90.00
#
_symmetry.space_group_name_H-M   'P 1'
#
loop_
_entity.id
_entity.type
_entity.pdbx_description
1 polymer ?
#
loop_
_entity_poly.entity_id
_entity_poly.type
_entity_poly.pdbx_seq_one_letter_code
_entity_poly.pdbx_strand_id
1 'polypeptide(L)'
;MPATTVAKLVDTSLCIGCKACEVACQEWNEQEFTLGVFNDTYQTVPDLAPNFWNLIKFNEYAEGGANSWLMAKYQCMHCADPGCLKACPAPGAIVQLPNGIVDFRQDNCIGCGYCITGCPFDVPRLSPTSKKVYKCSLCSDRVGAGMTPACIRTCPTNCLTFGARSELVQLAAQRTEELKVDGFQDAGVYDGPGVGGTNVLYVLKHASTPEKYGLPKDPRIPWTVSLWKGPLKWVANAAFLGTAVGAMLHYLKFGPKETHDDEVH
;
A
#
# COMPACT_ATOMS: atom_id res chain seq x y z
N MET A 1 10.96 -8.62 -23.91
CA MET A 1 10.40 -7.26 -23.83
C MET A 1 10.23 -6.92 -22.36
N PRO A 2 10.51 -5.70 -21.90
CA PRO A 2 10.17 -5.31 -20.53
C PRO A 2 8.66 -5.47 -20.33
N ALA A 3 8.27 -5.99 -19.17
CA ALA A 3 6.84 -6.16 -18.86
C ALA A 3 6.15 -4.80 -18.86
N THR A 4 4.99 -4.69 -19.51
CA THR A 4 4.20 -3.47 -19.52
C THR A 4 3.70 -3.19 -18.09
N THR A 5 3.98 -2.00 -17.57
CA THR A 5 3.42 -1.56 -16.28
C THR A 5 1.91 -1.49 -16.39
N VAL A 6 1.22 -2.20 -15.51
CA VAL A 6 -0.24 -2.19 -15.42
C VAL A 6 -0.72 -1.23 -14.34
N ALA A 7 -1.92 -0.72 -14.52
CA ALA A 7 -2.54 0.15 -13.53
C ALA A 7 -4.07 -0.09 -13.44
N LYS A 8 -4.64 0.50 -12.41
CA LYS A 8 -6.08 0.64 -12.21
C LYS A 8 -6.43 2.12 -12.22
N LEU A 9 -7.47 2.49 -12.95
CA LEU A 9 -8.11 3.79 -12.86
C LEU A 9 -9.38 3.67 -12.00
N VAL A 10 -9.57 4.61 -11.10
CA VAL A 10 -10.77 4.80 -10.29
C VAL A 10 -11.38 6.15 -10.66
N ASP A 11 -12.41 6.16 -11.49
CA ASP A 11 -13.17 7.37 -11.79
C ASP A 11 -14.24 7.58 -10.72
N THR A 12 -13.94 8.42 -9.72
CA THR A 12 -14.86 8.65 -8.60
C THR A 12 -16.18 9.30 -9.02
N SER A 13 -16.23 9.94 -10.18
CA SER A 13 -17.45 10.55 -10.72
C SER A 13 -18.50 9.53 -11.13
N LEU A 14 -18.07 8.29 -11.43
CA LEU A 14 -18.92 7.16 -11.83
C LEU A 14 -19.23 6.19 -10.69
N CYS A 15 -18.62 6.38 -9.52
CA CYS A 15 -18.84 5.49 -8.38
C CYS A 15 -20.22 5.74 -7.77
N ILE A 16 -20.99 4.67 -7.61
CA ILE A 16 -22.33 4.69 -6.98
C ILE A 16 -22.35 4.05 -5.58
N GLY A 17 -21.19 3.72 -5.04
CA GLY A 17 -21.06 3.14 -3.69
C GLY A 17 -21.67 1.74 -3.51
N CYS A 18 -21.88 0.99 -4.60
CA CYS A 18 -22.58 -0.31 -4.56
C CYS A 18 -21.83 -1.42 -3.82
N LYS A 19 -20.56 -1.23 -3.46
CA LYS A 19 -19.68 -2.18 -2.74
C LYS A 19 -19.42 -3.53 -3.45
N ALA A 20 -19.90 -3.75 -4.66
CA ALA A 20 -19.65 -4.98 -5.41
C ALA A 20 -18.15 -5.31 -5.51
N CYS A 21 -17.29 -4.28 -5.59
CA CYS A 21 -15.84 -4.45 -5.60
C CYS A 21 -15.26 -4.95 -4.28
N GLU A 22 -15.92 -4.71 -3.13
CA GLU A 22 -15.54 -5.26 -1.83
C GLU A 22 -15.88 -6.75 -1.79
N VAL A 23 -17.11 -7.09 -2.12
CA VAL A 23 -17.59 -8.48 -2.16
C VAL A 23 -16.75 -9.34 -3.11
N ALA A 24 -16.53 -8.89 -4.35
CA ALA A 24 -15.71 -9.63 -5.30
C ALA A 24 -14.27 -9.84 -4.86
N CYS A 25 -13.71 -8.90 -4.08
CA CYS A 25 -12.37 -9.06 -3.51
C CYS A 25 -12.35 -10.12 -2.41
N GLN A 26 -13.37 -10.14 -1.56
CA GLN A 26 -13.51 -11.12 -0.49
C GLN A 26 -13.69 -12.52 -1.03
N GLU A 27 -14.63 -12.71 -1.94
CA GLU A 27 -14.88 -14.01 -2.59
C GLU A 27 -13.66 -14.55 -3.32
N TRP A 28 -12.98 -13.70 -4.12
CA TRP A 28 -11.82 -14.15 -4.87
C TRP A 28 -10.63 -14.53 -3.98
N ASN A 29 -10.42 -13.81 -2.88
CA ASN A 29 -9.28 -14.03 -1.99
C ASN A 29 -9.65 -14.91 -0.77
N GLU A 30 -10.82 -15.56 -0.79
CA GLU A 30 -11.30 -16.45 0.27
C GLU A 30 -11.19 -15.82 1.67
N GLN A 31 -11.56 -14.51 1.75
CA GLN A 31 -11.45 -13.75 2.99
C GLN A 31 -12.68 -14.04 3.85
N GLU A 32 -12.46 -14.55 5.05
CA GLU A 32 -13.53 -14.70 6.03
C GLU A 32 -14.15 -13.34 6.35
N PHE A 33 -15.44 -13.22 6.07
CA PHE A 33 -16.18 -12.00 6.36
C PHE A 33 -16.93 -12.14 7.68
N THR A 34 -16.63 -11.26 8.62
CA THR A 34 -17.43 -11.10 9.82
C THR A 34 -18.37 -9.91 9.61
N LEU A 35 -19.68 -10.17 9.63
CA LEU A 35 -20.67 -9.10 9.62
C LEU A 35 -20.44 -8.22 10.83
N GLY A 36 -20.12 -6.94 10.58
CA GLY A 36 -20.06 -5.92 11.63
C GLY A 36 -21.45 -5.62 12.18
N VAL A 37 -21.49 -5.09 13.39
CA VAL A 37 -22.72 -4.50 13.92
C VAL A 37 -23.01 -3.23 13.13
N PHE A 38 -24.26 -3.03 12.70
CA PHE A 38 -24.69 -1.78 12.09
C PHE A 38 -24.39 -0.61 13.05
N ASN A 39 -23.71 0.41 12.55
CA ASN A 39 -23.20 1.52 13.32
C ASN A 39 -23.64 2.89 12.77
N ASP A 40 -24.80 2.94 12.15
CA ASP A 40 -25.41 4.13 11.54
C ASP A 40 -24.55 4.80 10.43
N THR A 41 -23.65 4.02 9.81
CA THR A 41 -22.83 4.49 8.66
C THR A 41 -23.11 3.67 7.42
N TYR A 42 -22.79 4.24 6.25
CA TYR A 42 -22.83 3.51 4.97
C TYR A 42 -21.71 2.48 4.84
N GLN A 43 -20.71 2.53 5.70
CA GLN A 43 -19.54 1.65 5.65
C GLN A 43 -19.83 0.35 6.39
N THR A 44 -19.52 -0.77 5.75
CA THR A 44 -19.71 -2.11 6.34
C THR A 44 -18.74 -2.36 7.48
N VAL A 45 -17.52 -1.83 7.37
CA VAL A 45 -16.44 -1.89 8.36
C VAL A 45 -15.80 -0.51 8.48
N PRO A 46 -15.25 -0.15 9.65
CA PRO A 46 -14.70 1.20 9.88
C PRO A 46 -13.45 1.49 9.06
N ASP A 47 -12.63 0.47 8.74
CA ASP A 47 -11.36 0.61 8.04
C ASP A 47 -10.95 -0.70 7.34
N LEU A 48 -9.82 -0.69 6.62
CA LEU A 48 -9.19 -1.89 6.09
C LEU A 48 -8.83 -2.86 7.22
N ALA A 49 -8.89 -4.15 6.93
CA ALA A 49 -8.54 -5.21 7.86
C ALA A 49 -7.69 -6.30 7.15
N PRO A 50 -7.04 -7.21 7.89
CA PRO A 50 -6.29 -8.30 7.29
C PRO A 50 -7.12 -9.19 6.35
N ASN A 51 -8.42 -9.24 6.57
CA ASN A 51 -9.42 -9.94 5.77
C ASN A 51 -10.39 -8.99 5.04
N PHE A 52 -10.03 -7.71 4.87
CA PHE A 52 -10.83 -6.70 4.17
C PHE A 52 -9.91 -5.69 3.49
N TRP A 53 -9.52 -5.97 2.24
CA TRP A 53 -8.39 -5.30 1.57
C TRP A 53 -8.76 -4.07 0.76
N ASN A 54 -10.04 -3.79 0.61
CA ASN A 54 -10.53 -2.57 -0.03
C ASN A 54 -11.88 -2.17 0.56
N LEU A 55 -12.12 -0.87 0.61
CA LEU A 55 -13.28 -0.25 1.24
C LEU A 55 -13.76 0.90 0.37
N ILE A 56 -15.07 1.05 0.22
CA ILE A 56 -15.67 2.28 -0.32
C ILE A 56 -15.90 3.23 0.84
N LYS A 57 -15.18 4.36 0.85
CA LYS A 57 -15.41 5.46 1.78
C LYS A 57 -16.52 6.35 1.23
N PHE A 58 -17.45 6.70 2.11
CA PHE A 58 -18.53 7.63 1.86
C PHE A 58 -18.24 8.90 2.63
N ASN A 59 -18.13 10.02 1.92
CA ASN A 59 -17.83 11.30 2.52
C ASN A 59 -18.93 12.30 2.14
N GLU A 60 -19.52 12.93 3.14
CA GLU A 60 -20.57 13.93 2.99
C GLU A 60 -20.01 15.31 3.34
N TYR A 61 -20.23 16.28 2.46
CA TYR A 61 -19.78 17.65 2.64
C TYR A 61 -20.92 18.61 2.33
N ALA A 62 -21.10 19.60 3.20
CA ALA A 62 -21.99 20.72 2.97
C ALA A 62 -21.13 21.95 2.66
N GLU A 63 -21.12 22.42 1.44
CA GLU A 63 -20.41 23.64 1.02
C GLU A 63 -21.35 24.56 0.24
N GLY A 64 -21.40 25.84 0.63
CA GLY A 64 -22.16 26.86 -0.12
C GLY A 64 -23.65 26.59 -0.27
N GLY A 65 -24.27 25.82 0.63
CA GLY A 65 -25.67 25.44 0.56
C GLY A 65 -25.97 24.23 -0.35
N ALA A 66 -24.95 23.61 -0.93
CA ALA A 66 -25.06 22.35 -1.66
C ALA A 66 -24.44 21.20 -0.86
N ASN A 67 -25.08 20.04 -0.89
CA ASN A 67 -24.53 18.81 -0.29
C ASN A 67 -23.82 18.00 -1.36
N SER A 68 -22.58 17.63 -1.07
CA SER A 68 -21.78 16.72 -1.91
C SER A 68 -21.64 15.37 -1.22
N TRP A 69 -21.96 14.31 -1.93
CA TRP A 69 -21.79 12.94 -1.48
C TRP A 69 -20.74 12.27 -2.36
N LEU A 70 -19.53 12.11 -1.78
CA LEU A 70 -18.36 11.61 -2.49
C LEU A 70 -18.05 10.18 -2.07
N MET A 71 -17.84 9.33 -3.05
CA MET A 71 -17.53 7.93 -2.86
C MET A 71 -16.18 7.61 -3.48
N ALA A 72 -15.28 7.03 -2.69
CA ALA A 72 -13.96 6.65 -3.17
C ALA A 72 -13.54 5.27 -2.68
N LYS A 73 -12.91 4.51 -3.55
CA LYS A 73 -12.36 3.21 -3.23
C LYS A 73 -11.03 3.38 -2.49
N TYR A 74 -10.97 2.95 -1.23
CA TYR A 74 -9.77 2.95 -0.41
C TYR A 74 -9.09 1.58 -0.47
N GLN A 75 -7.81 1.54 -0.87
CA GLN A 75 -7.05 0.31 -1.10
C GLN A 75 -5.55 0.60 -1.26
N CYS A 76 -4.73 -0.42 -1.49
CA CYS A 76 -3.32 -0.22 -1.85
C CYS A 76 -3.18 0.56 -3.17
N MET A 77 -2.25 1.52 -3.19
CA MET A 77 -1.96 2.37 -4.34
C MET A 77 -0.93 1.77 -5.30
N HIS A 78 -0.26 0.68 -4.93
CA HIS A 78 0.82 0.07 -5.73
C HIS A 78 1.82 1.11 -6.23
N CYS A 79 2.44 1.84 -5.29
CA CYS A 79 3.36 2.94 -5.54
C CYS A 79 4.51 2.55 -6.47
N ALA A 80 4.96 3.46 -7.32
CA ALA A 80 6.15 3.26 -8.14
C ALA A 80 7.41 3.20 -7.25
N ASP A 81 7.43 3.98 -6.17
CA ASP A 81 8.44 3.92 -5.11
C ASP A 81 7.79 3.47 -3.79
N PRO A 82 7.66 2.15 -3.53
CA PRO A 82 6.87 1.64 -2.43
C PRO A 82 7.60 1.74 -1.08
N GLY A 83 7.14 2.66 -0.22
CA GLY A 83 7.68 2.83 1.13
C GLY A 83 7.56 1.59 2.01
N CYS A 84 6.51 0.79 1.83
CA CYS A 84 6.34 -0.48 2.53
C CYS A 84 7.44 -1.50 2.18
N LEU A 85 7.87 -1.58 0.92
CA LEU A 85 8.98 -2.42 0.48
C LEU A 85 10.30 -1.92 1.08
N LYS A 86 10.55 -0.61 1.04
CA LYS A 86 11.74 -0.01 1.63
C LYS A 86 11.83 -0.24 3.13
N ALA A 87 10.71 -0.18 3.84
CA ALA A 87 10.68 -0.39 5.29
C ALA A 87 10.84 -1.86 5.69
N CYS A 88 10.53 -2.81 4.82
CA CYS A 88 10.53 -4.24 5.14
C CYS A 88 11.95 -4.76 5.44
N PRO A 89 12.20 -5.38 6.61
CA PRO A 89 13.48 -6.01 6.92
C PRO A 89 13.58 -7.44 6.38
N ALA A 90 12.45 -8.10 6.08
CA ALA A 90 12.41 -9.50 5.66
C ALA A 90 12.61 -9.63 4.14
N PRO A 91 13.69 -10.29 3.68
CA PRO A 91 13.93 -10.46 2.25
C PRO A 91 12.79 -11.22 1.56
N GLY A 92 12.30 -10.68 0.44
CA GLY A 92 11.27 -11.31 -0.38
C GLY A 92 9.85 -11.32 0.22
N ALA A 93 9.64 -10.76 1.42
CA ALA A 93 8.29 -10.65 2.01
C ALA A 93 7.42 -9.62 1.27
N ILE A 94 8.03 -8.57 0.73
CA ILE A 94 7.39 -7.62 -0.14
C ILE A 94 8.19 -7.58 -1.43
N VAL A 95 7.50 -7.67 -2.55
CA VAL A 95 8.13 -7.65 -3.88
C VAL A 95 7.41 -6.65 -4.77
N GLN A 96 8.14 -5.99 -5.65
CA GLN A 96 7.57 -5.25 -6.75
C GLN A 96 7.78 -6.05 -8.02
N LEU A 97 6.68 -6.49 -8.62
CA LEU A 97 6.71 -7.28 -9.84
C LEU A 97 7.12 -6.41 -11.05
N PRO A 98 7.64 -7.01 -12.14
CA PRO A 98 8.05 -6.25 -13.33
C PRO A 98 6.93 -5.42 -13.97
N ASN A 99 5.67 -5.80 -13.75
CA ASN A 99 4.49 -5.05 -14.20
C ASN A 99 4.06 -3.92 -13.23
N GLY A 100 4.84 -3.63 -12.19
CA GLY A 100 4.61 -2.56 -11.23
C GLY A 100 3.73 -2.94 -10.03
N ILE A 101 3.17 -4.14 -9.98
CA ILE A 101 2.37 -4.60 -8.84
C ILE A 101 3.28 -4.77 -7.63
N VAL A 102 2.90 -4.18 -6.50
CA VAL A 102 3.56 -4.42 -5.21
C VAL A 102 2.79 -5.53 -4.49
N ASP A 103 3.43 -6.65 -4.29
CA ASP A 103 2.82 -7.85 -3.71
C ASP A 103 3.45 -8.25 -2.38
N PHE A 104 2.66 -8.91 -1.52
CA PHE A 104 3.09 -9.39 -0.21
C PHE A 104 3.10 -10.91 -0.22
N ARG A 105 4.26 -11.48 0.10
CA ARG A 105 4.47 -12.93 0.20
C ARG A 105 4.43 -13.33 1.67
N GLN A 106 3.34 -13.97 2.05
CA GLN A 106 3.04 -14.30 3.44
C GLN A 106 4.06 -15.25 4.05
N ASP A 107 4.60 -16.19 3.26
CA ASP A 107 5.59 -17.16 3.74
C ASP A 107 6.86 -16.50 4.28
N ASN A 108 7.28 -15.40 3.67
CA ASN A 108 8.46 -14.65 4.06
C ASN A 108 8.16 -13.53 5.08
N CYS A 109 6.90 -13.25 5.39
CA CYS A 109 6.52 -12.19 6.31
C CYS A 109 6.78 -12.61 7.76
N ILE A 110 7.51 -11.78 8.51
CA ILE A 110 7.83 -11.99 9.93
C ILE A 110 6.88 -11.23 10.89
N GLY A 111 5.89 -10.50 10.37
CA GLY A 111 4.89 -9.80 11.17
C GLY A 111 5.38 -8.57 11.95
N CYS A 112 6.53 -8.00 11.60
CA CYS A 112 7.14 -6.88 12.34
C CYS A 112 6.40 -5.54 12.23
N GLY A 113 5.48 -5.37 11.27
CA GLY A 113 4.65 -4.16 11.10
C GLY A 113 5.35 -2.95 10.46
N TYR A 114 6.65 -2.97 10.16
CA TYR A 114 7.35 -1.80 9.59
C TYR A 114 6.78 -1.33 8.24
N CYS A 115 6.16 -2.19 7.47
CA CYS A 115 5.48 -1.82 6.25
C CYS A 115 4.22 -0.97 6.49
N ILE A 116 3.62 -1.02 7.67
CA ILE A 116 2.49 -0.18 8.08
C ILE A 116 2.99 1.25 8.24
N THR A 117 4.03 1.45 9.06
CA THR A 117 4.62 2.78 9.28
C THR A 117 5.31 3.35 8.04
N GLY A 118 5.76 2.48 7.12
CA GLY A 118 6.36 2.88 5.85
C GLY A 118 5.35 3.26 4.77
N CYS A 119 4.05 3.05 4.98
CA CYS A 119 3.01 3.32 3.99
C CYS A 119 2.39 4.71 4.19
N PRO A 120 2.58 5.68 3.27
CA PRO A 120 1.99 7.01 3.43
C PRO A 120 0.46 7.03 3.20
N PHE A 121 -0.12 5.92 2.76
CA PHE A 121 -1.56 5.74 2.56
C PHE A 121 -2.23 4.92 3.67
N ASP A 122 -1.49 4.50 4.68
CA ASP A 122 -1.98 3.69 5.80
C ASP A 122 -2.81 2.47 5.37
N VAL A 123 -2.27 1.65 4.46
CA VAL A 123 -3.02 0.52 3.87
C VAL A 123 -2.71 -0.84 4.51
N PRO A 124 -1.46 -1.25 4.76
CA PRO A 124 -1.17 -2.59 5.26
C PRO A 124 -1.76 -2.83 6.64
N ARG A 125 -2.33 -4.02 6.88
CA ARG A 125 -2.94 -4.40 8.16
C ARG A 125 -2.32 -5.69 8.69
N LEU A 126 -1.94 -5.68 9.97
CA LEU A 126 -1.40 -6.86 10.67
C LEU A 126 -2.53 -7.73 11.21
N SER A 127 -2.50 -9.01 10.87
CA SER A 127 -3.43 -9.98 11.43
C SER A 127 -3.03 -10.35 12.86
N PRO A 128 -3.94 -10.23 13.83
CA PRO A 128 -3.67 -10.66 15.20
C PRO A 128 -3.56 -12.18 15.32
N THR A 129 -4.17 -12.92 14.40
CA THR A 129 -4.19 -14.40 14.40
C THR A 129 -2.95 -14.97 13.71
N SER A 130 -2.77 -14.68 12.41
CA SER A 130 -1.65 -15.24 11.63
C SER A 130 -0.32 -14.54 11.90
N LYS A 131 -0.32 -13.38 12.56
CA LYS A 131 0.86 -12.51 12.75
C LYS A 131 1.52 -12.12 11.42
N LYS A 132 0.77 -12.06 10.34
CA LYS A 132 1.20 -11.66 9.00
C LYS A 132 0.51 -10.36 8.59
N VAL A 133 1.12 -9.61 7.66
CA VAL A 133 0.55 -8.35 7.17
C VAL A 133 -0.11 -8.58 5.82
N TYR A 134 -1.29 -8.01 5.65
CA TYR A 134 -2.13 -8.15 4.45
C TYR A 134 -2.48 -6.80 3.83
N LYS A 135 -2.71 -6.80 2.54
CA LYS A 135 -3.22 -5.66 1.75
C LYS A 135 -3.71 -6.13 0.38
N CYS A 136 -4.35 -5.25 -0.37
CA CYS A 136 -4.70 -5.52 -1.77
C CYS A 136 -3.46 -5.90 -2.60
N SER A 137 -3.51 -7.04 -3.31
CA SER A 137 -2.47 -7.56 -4.20
C SER A 137 -2.61 -7.09 -5.66
N LEU A 138 -3.62 -6.26 -5.98
CA LEU A 138 -4.09 -5.98 -7.34
C LEU A 138 -4.43 -7.28 -8.12
N CYS A 139 -4.81 -8.33 -7.40
CA CYS A 139 -5.03 -9.68 -7.93
C CYS A 139 -3.86 -10.13 -8.81
N SER A 140 -2.64 -10.12 -8.25
CA SER A 140 -1.40 -10.49 -8.98
C SER A 140 -1.47 -11.88 -9.62
N ASP A 141 -2.20 -12.80 -9.00
CA ASP A 141 -2.54 -14.13 -9.47
C ASP A 141 -3.41 -14.08 -10.76
N ARG A 142 -4.52 -13.32 -10.72
CA ARG A 142 -5.39 -13.12 -11.90
C ARG A 142 -4.66 -12.43 -13.03
N VAL A 143 -3.95 -11.35 -12.72
CA VAL A 143 -3.19 -10.58 -13.71
C VAL A 143 -2.10 -11.42 -14.33
N GLY A 144 -1.41 -12.26 -13.54
CA GLY A 144 -0.43 -13.23 -14.05
C GLY A 144 -1.03 -14.27 -14.98
N ALA A 145 -2.31 -14.61 -14.80
CA ALA A 145 -3.08 -15.49 -15.67
C ALA A 145 -3.80 -14.76 -16.84
N GLY A 146 -3.50 -13.48 -17.08
CA GLY A 146 -4.13 -12.67 -18.13
C GLY A 146 -5.57 -12.25 -17.85
N MET A 147 -6.02 -12.40 -16.61
CA MET A 147 -7.37 -12.01 -16.19
C MET A 147 -7.41 -10.62 -15.57
N THR A 148 -8.53 -9.92 -15.73
CA THR A 148 -8.80 -8.65 -15.06
C THR A 148 -8.99 -8.84 -13.55
N PRO A 149 -8.49 -7.94 -12.68
CA PRO A 149 -8.75 -7.99 -11.24
C PRO A 149 -10.23 -8.12 -10.89
N ALA A 150 -10.56 -8.92 -9.86
CA ALA A 150 -11.94 -9.26 -9.51
C ALA A 150 -12.83 -8.02 -9.27
N CYS A 151 -12.31 -7.03 -8.51
CA CYS A 151 -13.04 -5.80 -8.21
C CYS A 151 -13.39 -4.96 -9.46
N ILE A 152 -12.58 -5.04 -10.52
CA ILE A 152 -12.83 -4.33 -11.77
C ILE A 152 -13.90 -5.06 -12.58
N ARG A 153 -13.77 -6.38 -12.67
CA ARG A 153 -14.70 -7.22 -13.43
C ARG A 153 -16.14 -7.10 -12.95
N THR A 154 -16.34 -6.80 -11.67
CA THR A 154 -17.68 -6.69 -11.05
C THR A 154 -18.24 -5.26 -11.04
N CYS A 155 -17.47 -4.24 -11.45
CA CYS A 155 -17.92 -2.85 -11.36
C CYS A 155 -19.04 -2.55 -12.38
N PRO A 156 -20.29 -2.27 -11.97
CA PRO A 156 -21.41 -2.11 -12.89
C PRO A 156 -21.37 -0.79 -13.68
N THR A 157 -20.70 0.23 -13.14
CA THR A 157 -20.66 1.58 -13.74
C THR A 157 -19.36 1.85 -14.51
N ASN A 158 -18.45 0.86 -14.60
CA ASN A 158 -17.10 1.04 -15.15
C ASN A 158 -16.29 2.15 -14.45
N CYS A 159 -16.64 2.49 -13.20
CA CYS A 159 -15.83 3.35 -12.34
C CYS A 159 -14.38 2.83 -12.22
N LEU A 160 -14.21 1.51 -12.28
CA LEU A 160 -12.93 0.84 -12.20
C LEU A 160 -12.50 0.31 -13.56
N THR A 161 -11.34 0.75 -14.06
CA THR A 161 -10.76 0.30 -15.32
C THR A 161 -9.36 -0.25 -15.07
N PHE A 162 -8.94 -1.28 -15.85
CA PHE A 162 -7.62 -1.90 -15.75
C PHE A 162 -6.98 -1.98 -17.14
N GLY A 163 -5.67 -1.71 -17.21
CA GLY A 163 -4.92 -1.77 -18.46
C GLY A 163 -3.48 -1.33 -18.30
N ALA A 164 -2.83 -1.03 -19.43
CA ALA A 164 -1.51 -0.43 -19.42
C ALA A 164 -1.55 0.95 -18.75
N ARG A 165 -0.58 1.24 -17.88
CA ARG A 165 -0.55 2.51 -17.15
C ARG A 165 -0.57 3.73 -18.08
N SER A 166 0.16 3.67 -19.20
CA SER A 166 0.21 4.74 -20.19
C SER A 166 -1.16 5.05 -20.81
N GLU A 167 -1.94 4.03 -21.10
CA GLU A 167 -3.30 4.18 -21.64
C GLU A 167 -4.26 4.76 -20.59
N LEU A 168 -4.14 4.28 -19.34
CA LEU A 168 -5.01 4.78 -18.26
C LEU A 168 -4.69 6.21 -17.84
N VAL A 169 -3.45 6.67 -17.98
CA VAL A 169 -3.09 8.08 -17.78
C VAL A 169 -3.77 8.96 -18.84
N GLN A 170 -3.78 8.53 -20.10
CA GLN A 170 -4.47 9.24 -21.18
C GLN A 170 -5.99 9.26 -20.97
N LEU A 171 -6.57 8.12 -20.60
CA LEU A 171 -7.99 8.01 -20.28
C LEU A 171 -8.37 8.91 -19.10
N ALA A 172 -7.55 8.94 -18.04
CA ALA A 172 -7.78 9.79 -16.88
C ALA A 172 -7.75 11.28 -17.25
N ALA A 173 -6.80 11.69 -18.10
CA ALA A 173 -6.70 13.06 -18.59
C ALA A 173 -7.94 13.43 -19.41
N GLN A 174 -8.38 12.57 -20.33
CA GLN A 174 -9.60 12.78 -21.11
C GLN A 174 -10.83 12.95 -20.20
N ARG A 175 -11.02 12.04 -19.23
CA ARG A 175 -12.13 12.12 -18.28
C ARG A 175 -12.11 13.41 -17.45
N THR A 176 -10.93 13.90 -17.11
CA THR A 176 -10.77 15.17 -16.39
C THR A 176 -11.29 16.34 -17.25
N GLU A 177 -10.97 16.39 -18.52
CA GLU A 177 -11.45 17.45 -19.41
C GLU A 177 -12.98 17.38 -19.62
N GLU A 178 -13.54 16.17 -19.74
CA GLU A 178 -15.00 15.98 -19.80
C GLU A 178 -15.66 16.53 -18.52
N LEU A 179 -15.13 16.23 -17.35
CA LEU A 179 -15.66 16.75 -16.07
C LEU A 179 -15.57 18.29 -15.97
N LYS A 180 -14.52 18.90 -16.52
CA LYS A 180 -14.41 20.37 -16.57
C LYS A 180 -15.48 20.98 -17.46
N VAL A 181 -15.79 20.36 -18.60
CA VAL A 181 -16.92 20.78 -19.48
C VAL A 181 -18.25 20.64 -18.73
N ASP A 182 -18.42 19.62 -17.89
CA ASP A 182 -19.60 19.41 -17.05
C ASP A 182 -19.67 20.37 -15.85
N GLY A 183 -18.73 21.32 -15.74
CA GLY A 183 -18.72 22.36 -14.70
C GLY A 183 -17.82 22.10 -13.49
N PHE A 184 -17.12 20.95 -13.43
CA PHE A 184 -16.19 20.65 -12.35
C PHE A 184 -14.79 21.20 -12.64
N GLN A 185 -14.61 22.51 -12.52
CA GLN A 185 -13.35 23.19 -12.89
C GLN A 185 -12.11 22.72 -12.12
N ASP A 186 -12.30 22.17 -10.91
CA ASP A 186 -11.24 21.60 -10.07
C ASP A 186 -11.03 20.09 -10.34
N ALA A 187 -11.60 19.55 -11.44
CA ALA A 187 -11.38 18.15 -11.78
C ALA A 187 -9.93 17.89 -12.16
N GLY A 188 -9.40 16.76 -11.72
CA GLY A 188 -8.00 16.39 -11.96
C GLY A 188 -7.70 14.93 -11.65
N VAL A 189 -6.46 14.54 -11.99
CA VAL A 189 -5.94 13.20 -11.74
C VAL A 189 -5.08 13.21 -10.47
N TYR A 190 -5.35 12.28 -9.57
CA TYR A 190 -4.50 12.00 -8.41
C TYR A 190 -3.64 10.76 -8.69
N ASP A 191 -2.31 10.93 -8.63
CA ASP A 191 -1.30 9.90 -8.94
C ASP A 191 -0.23 9.78 -7.84
N GLY A 192 -0.40 10.38 -6.67
CA GLY A 192 0.51 10.24 -5.53
C GLY A 192 1.96 10.65 -5.84
N PRO A 193 2.25 11.91 -6.18
CA PRO A 193 3.58 12.32 -6.68
C PRO A 193 4.72 12.10 -5.68
N GLY A 194 4.46 12.18 -4.38
CA GLY A 194 5.48 12.01 -3.33
C GLY A 194 6.00 10.57 -3.14
N VAL A 195 5.46 9.60 -3.89
CA VAL A 195 5.90 8.20 -3.94
C VAL A 195 6.30 7.77 -5.37
N GLY A 196 6.68 8.74 -6.20
CA GLY A 196 7.07 8.50 -7.59
C GLY A 196 5.92 8.17 -8.53
N GLY A 197 4.68 8.45 -8.12
CA GLY A 197 3.46 8.03 -8.78
C GLY A 197 2.93 6.70 -8.24
N THR A 198 1.74 6.33 -8.71
CA THR A 198 1.05 5.11 -8.27
C THR A 198 0.50 4.33 -9.47
N ASN A 199 0.29 3.03 -9.29
CA ASN A 199 -0.40 2.20 -10.27
C ASN A 199 -1.92 2.07 -9.97
N VAL A 200 -2.41 2.95 -9.09
CA VAL A 200 -3.84 3.22 -8.91
C VAL A 200 -4.06 4.71 -9.05
N LEU A 201 -4.67 5.10 -10.16
CA LEU A 201 -4.96 6.49 -10.51
C LEU A 201 -6.39 6.82 -10.11
N TYR A 202 -6.64 8.06 -9.68
CA TYR A 202 -8.00 8.52 -9.42
C TYR A 202 -8.33 9.73 -10.28
N VAL A 203 -9.52 9.74 -10.88
CA VAL A 203 -10.16 10.94 -11.40
C VAL A 203 -11.04 11.51 -10.30
N LEU A 204 -10.78 12.75 -9.92
CA LEU A 204 -11.46 13.47 -8.84
C LEU A 204 -12.15 14.71 -9.39
N LYS A 205 -13.37 15.02 -8.92
CA LYS A 205 -14.06 16.29 -9.19
C LYS A 205 -13.42 17.46 -8.42
N HIS A 206 -12.73 17.18 -7.32
CA HIS A 206 -12.10 18.16 -6.43
C HIS A 206 -10.63 17.75 -6.19
N ALA A 207 -9.79 17.89 -7.22
CA ALA A 207 -8.41 17.41 -7.20
C ALA A 207 -7.49 18.23 -6.27
N SER A 208 -7.79 19.49 -6.03
CA SER A 208 -7.06 20.35 -5.09
C SER A 208 -7.23 19.92 -3.63
N THR A 209 -8.31 19.17 -3.32
CA THR A 209 -8.67 18.68 -1.99
C THR A 209 -8.92 17.16 -1.98
N PRO A 210 -7.87 16.34 -2.26
CA PRO A 210 -8.02 14.88 -2.32
C PRO A 210 -8.42 14.27 -0.97
N GLU A 211 -8.22 15.00 0.13
CA GLU A 211 -8.63 14.60 1.48
C GLU A 211 -10.15 14.38 1.57
N LYS A 212 -10.94 15.09 0.76
CA LYS A 212 -12.40 14.87 0.64
C LYS A 212 -12.75 13.45 0.18
N TYR A 213 -11.80 12.74 -0.43
CA TYR A 213 -11.92 11.34 -0.87
C TYR A 213 -11.15 10.38 0.05
N GLY A 214 -10.62 10.87 1.18
CA GLY A 214 -9.79 10.09 2.08
C GLY A 214 -8.39 9.78 1.52
N LEU A 215 -7.91 10.57 0.55
CA LEU A 215 -6.57 10.45 -0.03
C LEU A 215 -5.66 11.53 0.58
N PRO A 216 -4.41 11.21 0.95
CA PRO A 216 -3.48 12.20 1.45
C PRO A 216 -3.07 13.17 0.34
N LYS A 217 -3.00 14.48 0.66
CA LYS A 217 -2.63 15.51 -0.33
C LYS A 217 -1.21 15.35 -0.86
N ASP A 218 -0.26 15.02 0.03
CA ASP A 218 1.15 14.85 -0.30
C ASP A 218 1.69 13.57 0.37
N PRO A 219 1.43 12.39 -0.23
CA PRO A 219 1.88 11.13 0.31
C PRO A 219 3.40 11.00 0.17
N ARG A 220 4.14 11.05 1.27
CA ARG A 220 5.59 10.90 1.29
C ARG A 220 6.02 9.72 2.14
N ILE A 221 7.05 9.02 1.68
CA ILE A 221 7.68 7.98 2.50
C ILE A 221 8.27 8.65 3.73
N PRO A 222 7.98 8.16 4.96
CA PRO A 222 8.53 8.73 6.17
C PRO A 222 10.06 8.78 6.13
N TRP A 223 10.65 9.92 6.46
CA TRP A 223 12.09 10.12 6.44
C TRP A 223 12.85 9.13 7.34
N THR A 224 12.19 8.63 8.39
CA THR A 224 12.71 7.61 9.30
C THR A 224 13.05 6.31 8.58
N VAL A 225 12.29 5.93 7.54
CA VAL A 225 12.57 4.74 6.71
C VAL A 225 13.90 4.93 5.97
N SER A 226 14.12 6.11 5.38
CA SER A 226 15.35 6.44 4.66
C SER A 226 16.55 6.52 5.60
N LEU A 227 16.37 7.08 6.80
CA LEU A 227 17.41 7.18 7.82
C LEU A 227 17.85 5.79 8.31
N TRP A 228 16.89 4.93 8.66
CA TRP A 228 17.17 3.59 9.19
C TRP A 228 17.84 2.68 8.15
N LYS A 229 17.36 2.68 6.92
CA LYS A 229 17.90 1.83 5.84
C LYS A 229 19.17 2.40 5.21
N GLY A 230 19.44 3.68 5.38
CA GLY A 230 20.62 4.38 4.86
C GLY A 230 21.73 4.54 5.90
N PRO A 231 22.00 5.80 6.36
CA PRO A 231 23.20 6.11 7.14
C PRO A 231 23.23 5.39 8.49
N LEU A 232 22.11 5.24 9.17
CA LEU A 232 22.08 4.64 10.52
C LEU A 232 22.48 3.16 10.49
N LYS A 233 22.12 2.43 9.44
CA LYS A 233 22.54 1.04 9.24
C LYS A 233 24.07 0.92 9.16
N TRP A 234 24.73 1.82 8.45
CA TRP A 234 26.19 1.81 8.31
C TRP A 234 26.88 2.15 9.64
N VAL A 235 26.36 3.15 10.36
CA VAL A 235 26.87 3.52 11.69
C VAL A 235 26.71 2.36 12.66
N ALA A 236 25.55 1.71 12.69
CA ALA A 236 25.29 0.57 13.56
C ALA A 236 26.22 -0.62 13.24
N ASN A 237 26.43 -0.93 11.95
CA ASN A 237 27.34 -1.99 11.53
C ASN A 237 28.80 -1.67 11.91
N ALA A 238 29.25 -0.43 11.74
CA ALA A 238 30.58 0.00 12.12
C ALA A 238 30.80 -0.09 13.65
N ALA A 239 29.80 0.34 14.44
CA ALA A 239 29.83 0.22 15.89
C ALA A 239 29.89 -1.25 16.33
N PHE A 240 29.07 -2.12 15.72
CA PHE A 240 29.08 -3.55 16.01
C PHE A 240 30.43 -4.20 15.70
N LEU A 241 31.01 -3.91 14.52
CA LEU A 241 32.33 -4.41 14.17
C LEU A 241 33.42 -3.87 15.10
N GLY A 242 33.35 -2.59 15.47
CA GLY A 242 34.30 -1.99 16.43
C GLY A 242 34.23 -2.65 17.82
N THR A 243 33.02 -2.91 18.30
CA THR A 243 32.86 -3.62 19.59
C THR A 243 33.32 -5.07 19.52
N ALA A 244 33.06 -5.78 18.44
CA ALA A 244 33.51 -7.16 18.24
C ALA A 244 35.04 -7.25 18.18
N VAL A 245 35.70 -6.37 17.43
CA VAL A 245 37.15 -6.28 17.35
C VAL A 245 37.73 -5.89 18.70
N GLY A 246 37.14 -4.91 19.39
CA GLY A 246 37.58 -4.50 20.73
C GLY A 246 37.49 -5.63 21.76
N ALA A 247 36.38 -6.38 21.74
CA ALA A 247 36.22 -7.56 22.60
C ALA A 247 37.26 -8.66 22.31
N MET A 248 37.51 -8.90 21.00
CA MET A 248 38.53 -9.87 20.58
C MET A 248 39.94 -9.44 21.04
N LEU A 249 40.33 -8.19 20.85
CA LEU A 249 41.62 -7.67 21.30
C LEU A 249 41.73 -7.70 22.81
N HIS A 250 40.65 -7.39 23.53
CA HIS A 250 40.61 -7.50 25.00
C HIS A 250 40.83 -8.93 25.44
N TYR A 251 40.13 -9.88 24.79
CA TYR A 251 40.29 -11.31 25.11
C TYR A 251 41.71 -11.82 24.84
N LEU A 252 42.32 -11.44 23.72
CA LEU A 252 43.71 -11.81 23.40
C LEU A 252 44.72 -11.22 24.37
N LYS A 253 44.46 -10.03 24.92
CA LYS A 253 45.39 -9.35 25.85
C LYS A 253 45.19 -9.77 27.31
N PHE A 254 43.94 -9.96 27.74
CA PHE A 254 43.55 -10.16 29.14
C PHE A 254 42.76 -11.46 29.38
N GLY A 255 42.54 -12.26 28.35
CA GLY A 255 41.84 -13.54 28.45
C GLY A 255 42.58 -14.53 29.36
N PRO A 256 41.94 -15.62 29.79
CA PRO A 256 42.55 -16.62 30.65
C PRO A 256 43.76 -17.19 29.93
N LYS A 257 44.92 -17.04 30.59
CA LYS A 257 46.14 -17.77 30.20
C LYS A 257 45.91 -19.21 30.56
N GLU A 258 46.18 -20.15 29.65
CA GLU A 258 46.19 -21.57 29.97
C GLU A 258 47.13 -21.79 31.16
N THR A 259 46.59 -22.16 32.32
CA THR A 259 47.38 -22.68 33.43
C THR A 259 47.64 -24.15 33.06
N HIS A 260 48.88 -24.45 32.67
CA HIS A 260 49.35 -25.82 32.69
C HIS A 260 49.33 -26.24 34.17
N ASP A 261 48.31 -27.01 34.53
CA ASP A 261 48.39 -27.77 35.77
C ASP A 261 49.50 -28.84 35.57
N ASP A 262 50.67 -28.51 36.09
CA ASP A 262 51.74 -29.51 36.26
C ASP A 262 51.15 -30.60 37.15
N GLU A 263 50.95 -31.79 36.61
CA GLU A 263 50.63 -33.00 37.35
C GLU A 263 51.70 -33.20 38.39
N VAL A 264 51.36 -33.00 39.67
CA VAL A 264 52.17 -33.43 40.80
C VAL A 264 51.83 -34.89 41.05
N HIS A 265 52.86 -35.76 40.88
CA HIS A 265 52.86 -37.15 41.22
C HIS A 265 52.61 -37.39 42.70
#